data_291e1bd3de30d73134b4e05342f1ac77
#
_entry.id   291e1bd3de30d73134b4e05342f1ac77
#
_cell.length_a   1.000
_cell.length_b   1.000
_cell.length_c   1.000
_cell.angle_alpha   90.00
_cell.angle_beta   90.00
_cell.angle_gamma   90.00
#
_symmetry.space_group_name_H-M   'P 1'
#
loop_
_entity.id
_entity.type
_entity.pdbx_description
1 polymer ?
#
loop_
_entity_poly.entity_id
_entity_poly.type
_entity_poly.pdbx_seq_one_letter_code
_entity_poly.pdbx_strand_id
1 'polypeptide(L)'
;MTDIFVAKISQFPDGDRRIVSSGKSEIGVFHWQGQFFAYENLCLHQGGPACEGVMMHKVEDVIAPDRTFQGQRFSKDEMHFVCPWHGYEYDIKTGECAADRKLKLKSFKVERRGEDIYVVAD
;
A
#
# COMPACT_ATOMS: atom_id res chain seq x y z
N MET A 1 4.54 -20.32 -10.94
CA MET A 1 4.94 -19.42 -9.83
C MET A 1 6.24 -18.71 -10.18
N THR A 2 6.26 -17.41 -10.16
CA THR A 2 7.42 -16.61 -10.56
C THR A 2 7.88 -15.74 -9.39
N ASP A 3 9.17 -15.79 -9.10
CA ASP A 3 9.77 -14.93 -8.09
C ASP A 3 10.40 -13.74 -8.80
N ILE A 4 10.02 -12.54 -8.37
CA ILE A 4 10.48 -11.30 -8.97
C ILE A 4 11.36 -10.56 -7.98
N PHE A 5 12.60 -10.29 -8.35
CA PHE A 5 13.50 -9.49 -7.54
C PHE A 5 13.00 -8.04 -7.45
N VAL A 6 12.91 -7.51 -6.24
CA VAL A 6 12.46 -6.14 -6.00
C VAL A 6 13.66 -5.21 -5.76
N ALA A 7 14.41 -5.47 -4.71
CA ALA A 7 15.55 -4.65 -4.31
C ALA A 7 16.31 -5.34 -3.18
N LYS A 8 17.52 -4.86 -2.90
CA LYS A 8 18.22 -5.22 -1.67
C LYS A 8 17.62 -4.44 -0.51
N ILE A 9 17.56 -5.05 0.66
CA ILE A 9 16.99 -4.40 1.85
C ILE A 9 17.69 -3.08 2.17
N SER A 10 19.00 -3.00 1.94
CA SER A 10 19.75 -1.77 2.17
C SER A 10 19.39 -0.63 1.22
N GLN A 11 18.75 -0.95 0.11
CA GLN A 11 18.31 0.01 -0.91
C GLN A 11 16.80 0.25 -0.88
N PHE A 12 16.11 -0.32 0.10
CA PHE A 12 14.66 -0.24 0.22
C PHE A 12 14.29 0.21 1.64
N PRO A 13 14.46 1.51 1.95
CA PRO A 13 14.21 2.00 3.30
C PRO A 13 12.73 1.95 3.67
N ASP A 14 12.47 1.93 4.98
CA ASP A 14 11.10 2.00 5.51
C ASP A 14 10.39 3.24 4.97
N GLY A 15 9.14 3.08 4.57
CA GLY A 15 8.35 4.16 3.98
C GLY A 15 8.51 4.30 2.47
N ASP A 16 9.37 3.50 1.85
CA ASP A 16 9.61 3.54 0.40
C ASP A 16 8.74 2.50 -0.31
N ARG A 17 8.71 2.61 -1.63
CA ARG A 17 8.00 1.65 -2.49
C ARG A 17 8.78 1.40 -3.77
N ARG A 18 8.50 0.25 -4.38
CA ARG A 18 9.05 -0.11 -5.69
C ARG A 18 7.93 -0.66 -6.55
N ILE A 19 7.98 -0.34 -7.85
CA ILE A 19 7.05 -0.91 -8.82
C ILE A 19 7.84 -1.92 -9.66
N VAL A 20 7.35 -3.15 -9.70
CA VAL A 20 7.97 -4.23 -10.47
C VAL A 20 6.95 -4.82 -11.42
N SER A 21 7.43 -5.41 -12.51
CA SER A 21 6.55 -5.99 -13.52
C SER A 21 6.64 -7.51 -13.50
N SER A 22 5.50 -8.16 -13.63
CA SER A 22 5.36 -9.61 -13.75
C SER A 22 4.61 -9.92 -15.04
N GLY A 23 5.34 -9.92 -16.17
CA GLY A 23 4.73 -10.17 -17.46
C GLY A 23 3.58 -9.21 -17.75
N LYS A 24 2.36 -9.63 -17.48
CA LYS A 24 1.15 -8.84 -17.78
C LYS A 24 0.74 -7.88 -16.67
N SER A 25 1.31 -8.01 -15.49
CA SER A 25 0.88 -7.23 -14.32
C SER A 25 2.01 -6.39 -13.78
N GLU A 26 1.65 -5.22 -13.27
CA GLU A 26 2.56 -4.42 -12.46
C GLU A 26 2.19 -4.59 -10.99
N ILE A 27 3.21 -4.62 -10.13
CA ILE A 27 3.05 -4.87 -8.70
C ILE A 27 3.76 -3.76 -7.94
N GLY A 28 3.03 -3.13 -7.02
CA GLY A 28 3.61 -2.16 -6.10
C GLY A 28 4.03 -2.86 -4.82
N VAL A 29 5.29 -2.68 -4.41
CA VAL A 29 5.84 -3.26 -3.19
C VAL A 29 6.15 -2.13 -2.23
N PHE A 30 5.65 -2.25 -1.00
CA PHE A 30 5.80 -1.23 0.04
C PHE A 30 6.59 -1.80 1.22
N HIS A 31 7.47 -0.97 1.77
CA HIS A 31 8.16 -1.26 3.04
C HIS A 31 7.58 -0.31 4.08
N TRP A 32 6.91 -0.87 5.10
CA TRP A 32 6.26 -0.06 6.13
C TRP A 32 6.35 -0.73 7.50
N GLN A 33 6.93 -0.01 8.46
CA GLN A 33 7.07 -0.48 9.84
C GLN A 33 7.75 -1.85 9.94
N GLY A 34 8.81 -2.04 9.17
CA GLY A 34 9.60 -3.28 9.18
C GLY A 34 8.96 -4.44 8.44
N GLN A 35 7.84 -4.23 7.78
CA GLN A 35 7.12 -5.26 7.03
C GLN A 35 7.03 -4.88 5.55
N PHE A 36 6.81 -5.89 4.71
CA PHE A 36 6.68 -5.70 3.27
C PHE A 36 5.29 -6.11 2.81
N PHE A 37 4.70 -5.31 1.93
CA PHE A 37 3.38 -5.53 1.37
C PHE A 37 3.44 -5.36 -0.13
N ALA A 38 2.73 -6.21 -0.88
CA ALA A 38 2.70 -6.12 -2.33
C ALA A 38 1.27 -6.25 -2.84
N TYR A 39 0.92 -5.36 -3.76
CA TYR A 39 -0.41 -5.32 -4.35
C TYR A 39 -0.34 -5.11 -5.85
N GLU A 40 -1.32 -5.64 -6.57
CA GLU A 40 -1.48 -5.35 -7.99
C GLU A 40 -1.65 -3.84 -8.18
N ASN A 41 -0.88 -3.27 -9.10
CA ASN A 41 -0.90 -1.83 -9.37
C ASN A 41 -2.05 -1.48 -10.31
N LEU A 42 -3.27 -1.78 -9.87
CA LEU A 42 -4.48 -1.62 -10.67
C LEU A 42 -5.63 -1.18 -9.77
N CYS A 43 -6.01 0.08 -9.86
CA CYS A 43 -7.11 0.63 -9.07
C CYS A 43 -8.42 -0.06 -9.40
N LEU A 44 -9.16 -0.49 -8.39
CA LEU A 44 -10.43 -1.19 -8.54
C LEU A 44 -11.51 -0.32 -9.18
N HIS A 45 -11.35 1.00 -9.13
CA HIS A 45 -12.34 1.93 -9.68
C HIS A 45 -12.25 2.03 -11.20
N GLN A 46 -11.10 2.45 -11.75
CA GLN A 46 -10.97 2.67 -13.19
C GLN A 46 -9.67 2.12 -13.77
N GLY A 47 -9.01 1.22 -13.07
CA GLY A 47 -7.79 0.60 -13.57
C GLY A 47 -6.55 1.48 -13.56
N GLY A 48 -6.57 2.61 -12.84
CA GLY A 48 -5.40 3.47 -12.71
C GLY A 48 -4.28 2.82 -11.88
N PRO A 49 -3.07 3.44 -11.86
CA PRO A 49 -1.91 2.88 -11.13
C PRO A 49 -2.04 3.11 -9.62
N ALA A 50 -2.79 2.23 -8.95
CA ALA A 50 -3.17 2.37 -7.55
C ALA A 50 -1.97 2.56 -6.61
N CYS A 51 -0.82 1.95 -6.92
CA CYS A 51 0.34 1.97 -6.04
C CYS A 51 1.30 3.13 -6.28
N GLU A 52 1.02 4.03 -7.21
CA GLU A 52 1.96 5.08 -7.62
C GLU A 52 1.65 6.47 -7.07
N GLY A 53 0.56 6.60 -6.33
CA GLY A 53 0.18 7.88 -5.77
C GLY A 53 0.85 8.18 -4.44
N VAL A 54 0.41 9.26 -3.81
CA VAL A 54 0.94 9.71 -2.54
C VAL A 54 0.65 8.69 -1.45
N MET A 55 1.63 8.47 -0.55
CA MET A 55 1.42 7.74 0.69
C MET A 55 1.10 8.75 1.78
N MET A 56 0.03 8.51 2.54
CA MET A 56 -0.38 9.42 3.60
C MET A 56 -1.07 8.65 4.73
N HIS A 57 -0.91 9.16 5.94
CA HIS A 57 -1.62 8.61 7.08
C HIS A 57 -3.13 8.85 6.91
N LYS A 58 -3.92 7.91 7.40
CA LYS A 58 -5.36 8.08 7.46
C LYS A 58 -5.70 9.34 8.24
N VAL A 59 -6.66 10.11 7.74
CA VAL A 59 -7.20 11.28 8.44
C VAL A 59 -8.34 10.82 9.34
N GLU A 60 -8.28 11.21 10.61
CA GLU A 60 -9.29 10.87 11.59
C GLU A 60 -9.95 12.13 12.16
N ASP A 61 -11.25 12.04 12.40
CA ASP A 61 -11.95 13.09 13.16
C ASP A 61 -11.64 12.95 14.64
N VAL A 62 -11.32 14.08 15.28
CA VAL A 62 -11.09 14.11 16.71
C VAL A 62 -12.37 14.57 17.39
N ILE A 63 -13.00 13.66 18.14
CA ILE A 63 -14.26 13.92 18.84
C ILE A 63 -13.98 13.93 20.34
N ALA A 64 -14.35 15.04 20.99
CA ALA A 64 -14.19 15.17 22.44
C ALA A 64 -15.19 14.28 23.20
N PRO A 65 -14.95 13.99 24.51
CA PRO A 65 -15.87 13.17 25.31
C PRO A 65 -17.31 13.69 25.34
N ASP A 66 -17.52 14.99 25.14
CA ASP A 66 -18.85 15.60 25.04
C ASP A 66 -19.43 15.53 23.63
N ARG A 67 -18.76 14.81 22.72
CA ARG A 67 -19.14 14.60 21.30
C ARG A 67 -19.02 15.84 20.43
N THR A 68 -18.27 16.85 20.87
CA THR A 68 -17.97 17.99 20.00
C THR A 68 -16.81 17.66 19.09
N PHE A 69 -16.91 18.13 17.84
CA PHE A 69 -15.84 17.96 16.85
C PHE A 69 -14.66 18.86 17.19
N GLN A 70 -13.47 18.27 17.28
CA GLN A 70 -12.24 18.98 17.67
C GLN A 70 -11.25 19.13 16.51
N GLY A 71 -11.68 18.88 15.29
CA GLY A 71 -10.81 18.93 14.12
C GLY A 71 -10.42 17.56 13.62
N GLN A 72 -9.37 17.51 12.82
CA GLN A 72 -8.86 16.27 12.24
C GLN A 72 -7.39 16.07 12.58
N ARG A 73 -6.96 14.82 12.60
CA ARG A 73 -5.56 14.47 12.79
C ARG A 73 -5.19 13.30 11.90
N PHE A 74 -3.89 13.09 11.67
CA PHE A 74 -3.41 11.91 10.98
C PHE A 74 -3.31 10.73 11.94
N SER A 75 -3.76 9.55 11.50
CA SER A 75 -3.62 8.33 12.26
C SER A 75 -2.14 7.96 12.40
N LYS A 76 -1.73 7.49 13.59
CA LYS A 76 -0.38 6.98 13.79
C LYS A 76 -0.23 5.55 13.29
N ASP A 77 -1.32 4.81 13.20
CA ASP A 77 -1.31 3.37 12.97
C ASP A 77 -1.71 2.96 11.56
N GLU A 78 -2.47 3.80 10.87
CA GLU A 78 -2.95 3.46 9.53
C GLU A 78 -2.33 4.36 8.47
N MET A 79 -1.58 3.73 7.56
CA MET A 79 -0.98 4.40 6.40
C MET A 79 -1.76 3.99 5.16
N HIS A 80 -2.07 4.94 4.31
CA HIS A 80 -2.73 4.71 3.03
C HIS A 80 -1.82 5.05 1.87
N PHE A 81 -2.02 4.40 0.73
CA PHE A 81 -1.53 4.88 -0.55
C PHE A 81 -2.72 5.29 -1.40
N VAL A 82 -2.56 6.35 -2.17
CA VAL A 82 -3.65 7.01 -2.87
C VAL A 82 -3.49 6.80 -4.37
N CYS A 83 -4.52 6.26 -5.03
CA CYS A 83 -4.52 6.16 -6.49
C CYS A 83 -4.51 7.58 -7.08
N PRO A 84 -3.58 7.92 -8.00
CA PRO A 84 -3.52 9.25 -8.59
C PRO A 84 -4.73 9.56 -9.47
N TRP A 85 -5.50 8.54 -9.84
CA TRP A 85 -6.75 8.70 -10.56
C TRP A 85 -7.89 8.76 -9.53
N HIS A 86 -8.54 9.88 -9.36
CA HIS A 86 -9.71 10.09 -8.50
C HIS A 86 -9.47 9.97 -6.98
N GLY A 87 -8.23 9.76 -6.52
CA GLY A 87 -7.90 9.82 -5.11
C GLY A 87 -8.41 8.69 -4.22
N TYR A 88 -8.68 7.51 -4.79
CA TYR A 88 -9.06 6.34 -3.98
C TYR A 88 -7.91 5.93 -3.08
N GLU A 89 -8.20 5.78 -1.78
CA GLU A 89 -7.20 5.41 -0.78
C GLU A 89 -7.29 3.94 -0.42
N TYR A 90 -6.12 3.33 -0.26
CA TYR A 90 -6.02 1.91 0.13
C TYR A 90 -5.12 1.78 1.35
N ASP A 91 -5.51 0.90 2.28
CA ASP A 91 -4.72 0.59 3.45
C ASP A 91 -3.47 -0.19 3.04
N ILE A 92 -2.28 0.28 3.46
CA ILE A 92 -1.01 -0.33 3.08
C ILE A 92 -0.85 -1.75 3.64
N LYS A 93 -1.47 -2.04 4.79
CA LYS A 93 -1.34 -3.35 5.45
C LYS A 93 -2.29 -4.40 4.90
N THR A 94 -3.43 -4.00 4.37
CA THR A 94 -4.49 -4.93 3.97
C THR A 94 -4.85 -4.85 2.50
N GLY A 95 -4.55 -3.72 1.84
CA GLY A 95 -5.00 -3.46 0.46
C GLY A 95 -6.47 -3.09 0.36
N GLU A 96 -7.15 -2.94 1.48
CA GLU A 96 -8.57 -2.58 1.49
C GLU A 96 -8.80 -1.15 1.07
N CYS A 97 -9.85 -0.92 0.29
CA CYS A 97 -10.26 0.43 -0.07
C CYS A 97 -10.86 1.12 1.15
N ALA A 98 -10.39 2.34 1.46
CA ALA A 98 -10.87 3.07 2.63
C ALA A 98 -12.35 3.44 2.53
N ALA A 99 -12.85 3.67 1.31
CA ALA A 99 -14.25 4.01 1.10
C ALA A 99 -15.18 2.80 1.23
N ASP A 100 -14.67 1.60 0.92
CA ASP A 100 -15.45 0.36 1.01
C ASP A 100 -14.51 -0.80 1.31
N ARG A 101 -14.44 -1.20 2.57
CA ARG A 101 -13.52 -2.23 3.06
C ARG A 101 -13.78 -3.63 2.47
N LYS A 102 -14.88 -3.83 1.77
CA LYS A 102 -15.15 -5.07 1.05
C LYS A 102 -14.32 -5.17 -0.23
N LEU A 103 -13.87 -4.05 -0.75
CA LEU A 103 -13.03 -3.99 -1.95
C LEU A 103 -11.58 -4.02 -1.53
N LYS A 104 -10.83 -4.96 -2.09
CA LYS A 104 -9.40 -5.14 -1.81
C LYS A 104 -8.62 -5.28 -3.11
N LEU A 105 -7.43 -4.70 -3.13
CA LEU A 105 -6.48 -4.98 -4.21
C LEU A 105 -5.97 -6.41 -4.08
N LYS A 106 -5.64 -7.04 -5.20
CA LYS A 106 -5.00 -8.36 -5.18
C LYS A 106 -3.64 -8.21 -4.50
N SER A 107 -3.38 -9.04 -3.49
CA SER A 107 -2.12 -9.04 -2.75
C SER A 107 -1.21 -10.16 -3.23
N PHE A 108 0.09 -9.96 -3.05
CA PHE A 108 1.11 -10.94 -3.37
C PHE A 108 1.99 -11.16 -2.16
N LYS A 109 2.54 -12.36 -2.04
CA LYS A 109 3.48 -12.69 -0.97
C LYS A 109 4.82 -12.01 -1.26
N VAL A 110 5.43 -11.45 -0.22
CA VAL A 110 6.78 -10.90 -0.28
C VAL A 110 7.69 -11.79 0.55
N GLU A 111 8.83 -12.17 -0.01
CA GLU A 111 9.83 -13.00 0.69
C GLU A 111 11.14 -12.24 0.78
N ARG A 112 11.76 -12.31 1.96
CA ARG A 112 13.13 -11.85 2.16
C ARG A 112 14.05 -13.07 2.11
N ARG A 113 15.07 -13.00 1.25
CA ARG A 113 16.09 -14.04 1.12
C ARG A 113 17.45 -13.41 1.36
N GLY A 114 17.94 -13.52 2.60
CA GLY A 114 19.16 -12.80 3.00
C GLY A 114 18.91 -11.30 2.95
N GLU A 115 19.62 -10.61 2.07
CA GLU A 115 19.46 -9.16 1.87
C GLU A 115 18.54 -8.83 0.69
N ASP A 116 18.04 -9.82 -0.02
CA ASP A 116 17.23 -9.62 -1.20
C ASP A 116 15.74 -9.77 -0.90
N ILE A 117 14.95 -8.88 -1.49
CA ILE A 117 13.49 -8.88 -1.36
C ILE A 117 12.89 -9.35 -2.70
N TYR A 118 12.00 -10.33 -2.62
CA TYR A 118 11.30 -10.90 -3.79
C TYR A 118 9.80 -10.85 -3.59
N VAL A 119 9.08 -10.68 -4.70
CA VAL A 119 7.63 -10.89 -4.76
C VAL A 119 7.39 -12.25 -5.40
N VAL A 120 6.53 -13.05 -4.79
CA VAL A 120 6.10 -14.33 -5.35
C VAL A 120 4.81 -14.08 -6.12
N ALA A 121 4.89 -14.08 -7.43
CA ALA A 121 3.74 -13.84 -8.31
C ALA A 121 3.33 -15.14 -9.02
N ASP A 122 2.04 -15.34 -9.14
CA ASP A 122 1.47 -16.49 -9.83
C ASP A 122 1.10 -16.17 -11.27
#